data_2a466d8524bd8fc43a3abc0a71b00708
#
_entry.id   2a466d8524bd8fc43a3abc0a71b00708
#
_cell.length_a   1.000
_cell.length_b   1.000
_cell.length_c   1.000
_cell.angle_alpha   90.00
_cell.angle_beta   90.00
_cell.angle_gamma   90.00
#
_symmetry.space_group_name_H-M   'P 1'
#
loop_
_entity.id
_entity.type
_entity.pdbx_description
1 polymer ?
#
loop_
_entity_poly.entity_id
_entity_poly.type
_entity_poly.pdbx_seq_one_letter_code
_entity_poly.pdbx_strand_id
1 'polypeptide(L)'
;MKNKPLVSVLIPCYNVSAFVERAVNSILKQVYTNLEIWLIDDASTDDTAEKIKSFDDNRIKVVSFAENTKKVGAVNEVLQNVQGDYIAFQDADDWSEPARIKEQIEQFLIDTELGICFTNYRYAGDKTGLPEKISLTDEELKNEFLNYSYTRVRGTSPTNCPTMMISKAALENTGGYHPYFAGRVAEDIQWIYRILKRFKGITIDKPLYNYSLREGSFSYIQSNGDNAKYAYSWPLLSKIIYKDVHEKIDVLAHENINLLKELELEACEEALIESLKLVNKMKKTYEKSASYRLGRFLLSPWRLFKNKEF
;
A
#
# COMPACT_ATOMS: atom_id res chain seq x y z
N MET A 1 -14.35 -28.47 -22.07
CA MET A 1 -13.22 -27.70 -21.47
C MET A 1 -13.86 -26.79 -20.43
N LYS A 2 -13.44 -26.87 -19.14
CA LYS A 2 -13.92 -25.87 -18.15
C LYS A 2 -13.45 -24.51 -18.65
N ASN A 3 -14.37 -23.54 -18.77
CA ASN A 3 -14.01 -22.17 -19.12
C ASN A 3 -12.93 -21.70 -18.13
N LYS A 4 -11.86 -21.11 -18.65
CA LYS A 4 -10.83 -20.47 -17.80
C LYS A 4 -11.50 -19.32 -17.05
N PRO A 5 -11.34 -19.18 -15.71
CA PRO A 5 -11.89 -18.05 -14.97
C PRO A 5 -11.49 -16.70 -15.58
N LEU A 6 -12.35 -15.70 -15.53
CA LEU A 6 -12.02 -14.34 -15.95
C LEU A 6 -11.27 -13.64 -14.80
N VAL A 7 -10.23 -12.90 -15.11
CA VAL A 7 -9.50 -12.06 -14.15
C VAL A 7 -9.64 -10.60 -14.56
N SER A 8 -10.15 -9.79 -13.65
CA SER A 8 -10.16 -8.33 -13.77
C SER A 8 -8.85 -7.78 -13.18
N VAL A 9 -8.04 -7.13 -14.02
CA VAL A 9 -6.80 -6.49 -13.56
C VAL A 9 -7.03 -4.99 -13.47
N LEU A 10 -6.87 -4.41 -12.27
CA LEU A 10 -7.06 -2.99 -12.01
C LEU A 10 -5.71 -2.27 -11.95
N ILE A 11 -5.56 -1.23 -12.75
CA ILE A 11 -4.35 -0.39 -12.86
C ILE A 11 -4.75 1.06 -12.59
N PRO A 12 -4.75 1.52 -11.32
CA PRO A 12 -4.98 2.92 -11.00
C PRO A 12 -3.81 3.78 -11.47
N CYS A 13 -4.13 4.87 -12.18
CA CYS A 13 -3.18 5.77 -12.81
C CYS A 13 -3.40 7.20 -12.31
N TYR A 14 -2.35 7.85 -11.84
CA TYR A 14 -2.33 9.27 -11.54
C TYR A 14 -0.93 9.84 -11.72
N ASN A 15 -0.72 10.66 -12.74
CA ASN A 15 0.56 11.28 -13.08
C ASN A 15 1.72 10.25 -13.19
N VAL A 16 1.51 9.24 -14.04
CA VAL A 16 2.42 8.10 -14.25
C VAL A 16 2.82 7.92 -15.71
N SER A 17 2.75 8.98 -16.51
CA SER A 17 3.01 8.94 -17.96
C SER A 17 4.34 8.29 -18.33
N ALA A 18 5.37 8.44 -17.50
CA ALA A 18 6.68 7.83 -17.74
C ALA A 18 6.73 6.30 -17.53
N PHE A 19 5.73 5.71 -16.87
CA PHE A 19 5.79 4.32 -16.38
C PHE A 19 4.66 3.44 -16.90
N VAL A 20 3.48 4.03 -17.15
CA VAL A 20 2.24 3.33 -17.40
C VAL A 20 2.31 2.35 -18.59
N GLU A 21 3.09 2.67 -19.63
CA GLU A 21 3.26 1.78 -20.78
C GLU A 21 3.92 0.45 -20.39
N ARG A 22 4.93 0.50 -19.51
CA ARG A 22 5.60 -0.72 -19.01
C ARG A 22 4.63 -1.55 -18.17
N ALA A 23 3.89 -0.91 -17.27
CA ALA A 23 2.90 -1.56 -16.42
C ALA A 23 1.84 -2.30 -17.24
N VAL A 24 1.18 -1.60 -18.17
CA VAL A 24 0.13 -2.14 -19.04
C VAL A 24 0.68 -3.26 -19.91
N ASN A 25 1.83 -3.05 -20.57
CA ASN A 25 2.46 -4.08 -21.41
C ASN A 25 2.83 -5.35 -20.63
N SER A 26 3.16 -5.25 -19.34
CA SER A 26 3.45 -6.41 -18.51
C SER A 26 2.20 -7.27 -18.26
N ILE A 27 1.03 -6.65 -18.20
CA ILE A 27 -0.25 -7.36 -18.07
C ILE A 27 -0.73 -7.90 -19.42
N LEU A 28 -0.55 -7.16 -20.50
CA LEU A 28 -0.89 -7.64 -21.85
C LEU A 28 -0.09 -8.89 -22.24
N LYS A 29 1.14 -9.02 -21.73
CA LYS A 29 2.07 -10.15 -21.96
C LYS A 29 1.93 -11.30 -20.96
N GLN A 30 0.90 -11.31 -20.12
CA GLN A 30 0.67 -12.43 -19.21
C GLN A 30 0.39 -13.73 -19.98
N VAL A 31 0.93 -14.85 -19.48
CA VAL A 31 0.68 -16.20 -20.01
C VAL A 31 -0.80 -16.59 -19.86
N TYR A 32 -1.46 -16.07 -18.83
CA TYR A 32 -2.91 -16.20 -18.66
C TYR A 32 -3.61 -15.12 -19.47
N THR A 33 -4.45 -15.49 -20.41
CA THR A 33 -5.00 -14.58 -21.42
C THR A 33 -6.45 -14.18 -21.21
N ASN A 34 -7.22 -14.90 -20.35
CA ASN A 34 -8.61 -14.56 -20.08
C ASN A 34 -8.72 -13.41 -19.07
N LEU A 35 -8.44 -12.20 -19.55
CA LEU A 35 -8.32 -10.97 -18.75
C LEU A 35 -9.32 -9.92 -19.24
N GLU A 36 -9.83 -9.11 -18.32
CA GLU A 36 -10.26 -7.74 -18.57
C GLU A 36 -9.32 -6.80 -17.80
N ILE A 37 -8.92 -5.69 -18.41
CA ILE A 37 -7.88 -4.79 -17.88
C ILE A 37 -8.49 -3.40 -17.75
N TRP A 38 -8.58 -2.92 -16.53
CA TRP A 38 -9.13 -1.61 -16.21
C TRP A 38 -8.02 -0.60 -15.98
N LEU A 39 -7.86 0.35 -16.92
CA LEU A 39 -6.97 1.50 -16.78
C LEU A 39 -7.79 2.65 -16.19
N ILE A 40 -7.43 3.06 -14.98
CA ILE A 40 -8.24 3.95 -14.13
C ILE A 40 -7.50 5.28 -13.97
N ASP A 41 -7.82 6.29 -14.78
CA ASP A 41 -7.22 7.61 -14.69
C ASP A 41 -7.94 8.48 -13.65
N ASP A 42 -7.29 8.76 -12.56
CA ASP A 42 -7.83 9.56 -11.46
C ASP A 42 -7.51 11.05 -11.63
N ALA A 43 -7.94 11.62 -12.76
CA ALA A 43 -7.72 13.03 -13.16
C ALA A 43 -6.25 13.41 -13.25
N SER A 44 -5.45 12.66 -14.01
CA SER A 44 -4.06 13.00 -14.28
C SER A 44 -3.93 14.35 -14.99
N THR A 45 -2.85 15.06 -14.67
CA THR A 45 -2.50 16.37 -15.24
C THR A 45 -1.30 16.33 -16.21
N ASP A 46 -0.70 15.15 -16.35
CA ASP A 46 0.34 14.83 -17.31
C ASP A 46 -0.22 14.02 -18.49
N ASP A 47 0.62 13.50 -19.39
CA ASP A 47 0.22 12.73 -20.56
C ASP A 47 -0.33 11.32 -20.26
N THR A 48 -0.57 10.98 -18.98
CA THR A 48 -1.07 9.65 -18.58
C THR A 48 -2.37 9.30 -19.28
N ALA A 49 -3.36 10.22 -19.27
CA ALA A 49 -4.68 9.98 -19.86
C ALA A 49 -4.61 9.73 -21.38
N GLU A 50 -3.72 10.40 -22.09
CA GLU A 50 -3.49 10.20 -23.53
C GLU A 50 -2.87 8.83 -23.79
N LYS A 51 -1.85 8.47 -23.03
CA LYS A 51 -1.14 7.20 -23.15
C LYS A 51 -2.02 6.00 -22.90
N ILE A 52 -2.84 6.02 -21.84
CA ILE A 52 -3.72 4.88 -21.56
C ILE A 52 -4.83 4.73 -22.62
N LYS A 53 -5.29 5.81 -23.24
CA LYS A 53 -6.25 5.77 -24.35
C LYS A 53 -5.65 5.31 -25.67
N SER A 54 -4.33 5.34 -25.83
CA SER A 54 -3.65 4.92 -27.06
C SER A 54 -3.48 3.41 -27.18
N PHE A 55 -3.74 2.63 -26.14
CA PHE A 55 -3.65 1.17 -26.22
C PHE A 55 -4.80 0.58 -27.03
N ASP A 56 -4.47 -0.18 -28.05
CA ASP A 56 -5.42 -0.90 -28.91
C ASP A 56 -5.42 -2.40 -28.57
N ASP A 57 -6.17 -2.76 -27.52
CA ASP A 57 -6.38 -4.16 -27.12
C ASP A 57 -7.82 -4.29 -26.58
N ASN A 58 -8.57 -5.26 -27.10
CA ASN A 58 -10.00 -5.44 -26.79
C ASN A 58 -10.28 -5.86 -25.33
N ARG A 59 -9.28 -6.25 -24.58
CA ARG A 59 -9.36 -6.55 -23.14
C ARG A 59 -9.32 -5.30 -22.27
N ILE A 60 -8.90 -4.16 -22.83
CA ILE A 60 -8.71 -2.92 -22.09
C ILE A 60 -10.01 -2.14 -22.00
N LYS A 61 -10.31 -1.66 -20.80
CA LYS A 61 -11.38 -0.71 -20.48
C LYS A 61 -10.74 0.49 -19.79
N VAL A 62 -10.97 1.69 -20.33
CA VAL A 62 -10.45 2.93 -19.77
C VAL A 62 -11.56 3.68 -19.07
N VAL A 63 -11.31 4.09 -17.82
CA VAL A 63 -12.16 4.98 -17.04
C VAL A 63 -11.36 6.21 -16.66
N SER A 64 -11.90 7.42 -16.92
CA SER A 64 -11.27 8.68 -16.54
C SER A 64 -12.20 9.48 -15.65
N PHE A 65 -11.70 9.94 -14.51
CA PHE A 65 -12.42 10.80 -13.58
C PHE A 65 -12.18 12.28 -13.91
N ALA A 66 -13.17 13.13 -13.65
CA ALA A 66 -13.03 14.57 -13.82
C ALA A 66 -12.25 15.24 -12.68
N GLU A 67 -12.30 14.64 -11.50
CA GLU A 67 -11.62 15.11 -10.29
C GLU A 67 -10.86 13.96 -9.61
N ASN A 68 -9.77 14.29 -8.93
CA ASN A 68 -8.98 13.29 -8.24
C ASN A 68 -9.68 12.79 -6.97
N THR A 69 -10.19 11.56 -7.03
CA THR A 69 -10.93 10.88 -5.96
C THR A 69 -10.02 10.05 -5.04
N LYS A 70 -8.72 10.07 -5.30
CA LYS A 70 -7.70 9.22 -4.69
C LYS A 70 -7.90 7.73 -5.05
N LYS A 71 -6.85 6.94 -4.85
CA LYS A 71 -6.88 5.50 -5.16
C LYS A 71 -8.14 4.80 -4.63
N VAL A 72 -8.54 5.13 -3.40
CA VAL A 72 -9.72 4.53 -2.74
C VAL A 72 -11.00 4.80 -3.52
N GLY A 73 -11.27 6.05 -3.91
CA GLY A 73 -12.48 6.43 -4.65
C GLY A 73 -12.48 5.83 -6.05
N ALA A 74 -11.40 6.04 -6.81
CA ALA A 74 -11.27 5.60 -8.19
C ALA A 74 -11.38 4.07 -8.33
N VAL A 75 -10.69 3.32 -7.47
CA VAL A 75 -10.73 1.84 -7.49
C VAL A 75 -12.10 1.32 -7.06
N ASN A 76 -12.70 1.88 -6.00
CA ASN A 76 -14.02 1.43 -5.53
C ASN A 76 -15.12 1.60 -6.58
N GLU A 77 -15.08 2.67 -7.37
CA GLU A 77 -16.04 2.89 -8.46
C GLU A 77 -15.92 1.80 -9.52
N VAL A 78 -14.69 1.44 -9.89
CA VAL A 78 -14.45 0.39 -10.89
C VAL A 78 -14.79 -1.01 -10.36
N LEU A 79 -14.55 -1.27 -9.07
CA LEU A 79 -14.88 -2.56 -8.44
C LEU A 79 -16.36 -2.93 -8.54
N GLN A 80 -17.26 -1.96 -8.69
CA GLN A 80 -18.70 -2.22 -8.90
C GLN A 80 -19.01 -2.76 -10.32
N ASN A 81 -18.08 -2.62 -11.25
CA ASN A 81 -18.26 -2.94 -12.66
C ASN A 81 -17.43 -4.12 -13.16
N VAL A 82 -16.54 -4.67 -12.32
CA VAL A 82 -15.69 -5.81 -12.68
C VAL A 82 -16.51 -7.09 -12.86
N GLN A 83 -16.15 -7.87 -13.88
CA GLN A 83 -16.86 -9.09 -14.22
C GLN A 83 -16.04 -10.36 -13.90
N GLY A 84 -14.76 -10.19 -13.54
CA GLY A 84 -13.86 -11.30 -13.24
C GLY A 84 -14.30 -12.15 -12.05
N ASP A 85 -14.03 -13.44 -12.14
CA ASP A 85 -14.13 -14.37 -11.01
C ASP A 85 -13.06 -14.06 -9.94
N TYR A 86 -11.98 -13.40 -10.37
CA TYR A 86 -10.87 -12.93 -9.55
C TYR A 86 -10.48 -11.50 -9.94
N ILE A 87 -9.97 -10.74 -8.98
CA ILE A 87 -9.56 -9.36 -9.15
C ILE A 87 -8.08 -9.24 -8.77
N ALA A 88 -7.22 -8.84 -9.69
CA ALA A 88 -5.80 -8.60 -9.49
C ALA A 88 -5.50 -7.11 -9.49
N PHE A 89 -4.50 -6.70 -8.74
CA PHE A 89 -4.07 -5.32 -8.65
C PHE A 89 -2.67 -5.15 -9.26
N GLN A 90 -2.43 -3.99 -9.87
CA GLN A 90 -1.17 -3.61 -10.49
C GLN A 90 -0.97 -2.11 -10.33
N ASP A 91 0.09 -1.68 -9.66
CA ASP A 91 0.42 -0.26 -9.65
C ASP A 91 1.04 0.16 -10.99
N ALA A 92 0.70 1.37 -11.44
CA ALA A 92 1.03 1.85 -12.79
C ALA A 92 2.51 2.23 -12.97
N ASP A 93 3.30 2.27 -11.90
CA ASP A 93 4.75 2.49 -11.94
C ASP A 93 5.58 1.21 -11.77
N ASP A 94 4.90 0.07 -11.54
CA ASP A 94 5.48 -1.26 -11.38
C ASP A 94 5.24 -2.16 -12.60
N TRP A 95 5.72 -3.40 -12.57
CA TRP A 95 5.41 -4.38 -13.61
C TRP A 95 5.44 -5.81 -13.10
N SER A 96 4.65 -6.67 -13.76
CA SER A 96 4.50 -8.08 -13.43
C SER A 96 5.34 -8.99 -14.30
N GLU A 97 5.83 -10.11 -13.74
CA GLU A 97 6.40 -11.21 -14.51
C GLU A 97 5.30 -11.94 -15.31
N PRO A 98 5.61 -12.51 -16.48
CA PRO A 98 4.59 -13.10 -17.37
C PRO A 98 3.76 -14.23 -16.75
N ALA A 99 4.28 -14.93 -15.75
CA ALA A 99 3.60 -16.05 -15.10
C ALA A 99 2.70 -15.64 -13.92
N ARG A 100 2.70 -14.37 -13.49
CA ARG A 100 2.07 -13.92 -12.24
C ARG A 100 0.61 -14.35 -12.14
N ILE A 101 -0.22 -13.94 -13.09
CA ILE A 101 -1.67 -14.21 -13.04
C ILE A 101 -1.95 -15.72 -13.09
N LYS A 102 -1.22 -16.48 -13.90
CA LYS A 102 -1.35 -17.92 -13.98
C LYS A 102 -1.07 -18.60 -12.63
N GLU A 103 0.05 -18.27 -12.01
CA GLU A 103 0.47 -18.86 -10.73
C GLU A 103 -0.54 -18.55 -9.61
N GLN A 104 -1.09 -17.35 -9.57
CA GLN A 104 -2.11 -16.98 -8.58
C GLN A 104 -3.43 -17.72 -8.82
N ILE A 105 -3.91 -17.83 -10.07
CA ILE A 105 -5.13 -18.57 -10.39
C ILE A 105 -5.00 -20.06 -10.01
N GLU A 106 -3.84 -20.66 -10.25
CA GLU A 106 -3.61 -22.07 -9.88
C GLU A 106 -3.81 -22.30 -8.38
N GLN A 107 -3.46 -21.34 -7.51
CA GLN A 107 -3.70 -21.47 -6.06
C GLN A 107 -5.21 -21.46 -5.72
N PHE A 108 -5.99 -20.56 -6.32
CA PHE A 108 -7.44 -20.52 -6.12
C PHE A 108 -8.15 -21.76 -6.66
N LEU A 109 -7.60 -22.40 -7.69
CA LEU A 109 -8.15 -23.65 -8.21
C LEU A 109 -7.81 -24.87 -7.34
N ILE A 110 -6.72 -24.81 -6.58
CA ILE A 110 -6.30 -25.85 -5.62
C ILE A 110 -7.10 -25.71 -4.32
N ASP A 111 -7.25 -24.50 -3.79
CA ASP A 111 -8.01 -24.22 -2.56
C ASP A 111 -9.12 -23.18 -2.84
N THR A 112 -10.35 -23.65 -2.92
CA THR A 112 -11.54 -22.81 -3.21
C THR A 112 -11.99 -21.95 -2.02
N GLU A 113 -11.39 -22.12 -0.83
CA GLU A 113 -11.64 -21.29 0.34
C GLU A 113 -10.71 -20.06 0.38
N LEU A 114 -9.76 -19.98 -0.57
CA LEU A 114 -8.90 -18.79 -0.67
C LEU A 114 -9.71 -17.56 -1.05
N GLY A 115 -9.59 -16.51 -0.24
CA GLY A 115 -10.10 -15.17 -0.55
C GLY A 115 -9.02 -14.26 -1.13
N ILE A 116 -7.74 -14.51 -0.80
CA ILE A 116 -6.64 -13.64 -1.20
C ILE A 116 -5.34 -14.43 -1.41
N CYS A 117 -4.62 -14.06 -2.47
CA CYS A 117 -3.34 -14.65 -2.84
C CYS A 117 -2.35 -13.54 -3.20
N PHE A 118 -1.20 -13.51 -2.53
CA PHE A 118 -0.09 -12.61 -2.82
C PHE A 118 1.02 -13.34 -3.56
N THR A 119 1.91 -12.57 -4.20
CA THR A 119 3.20 -13.08 -4.67
C THR A 119 4.32 -12.35 -3.96
N ASN A 120 5.49 -12.97 -3.90
CA ASN A 120 6.70 -12.25 -3.55
C ASN A 120 7.05 -11.25 -4.67
N TYR A 121 7.92 -10.30 -4.38
CA TYR A 121 8.32 -9.24 -5.30
C TYR A 121 9.82 -9.00 -5.24
N ARG A 122 10.35 -8.24 -6.17
CA ARG A 122 11.72 -7.72 -6.14
C ARG A 122 11.71 -6.21 -6.29
N TYR A 123 12.67 -5.56 -5.66
CA TYR A 123 12.90 -4.13 -5.87
C TYR A 123 13.61 -3.89 -7.19
N ALA A 124 13.18 -2.88 -7.91
CA ALA A 124 13.79 -2.41 -9.14
C ALA A 124 14.01 -0.88 -9.08
N GLY A 125 15.07 -0.40 -9.72
CA GLY A 125 15.50 0.99 -9.68
C GLY A 125 16.77 1.18 -8.85
N ASP A 126 16.85 2.26 -8.06
CA ASP A 126 18.05 2.63 -7.28
C ASP A 126 18.43 1.60 -6.19
N LYS A 127 17.47 0.81 -5.75
CA LYS A 127 17.70 -0.35 -4.88
C LYS A 127 17.28 -1.60 -5.63
N THR A 128 18.24 -2.37 -6.08
CA THR A 128 18.02 -3.69 -6.69
C THR A 128 18.21 -4.77 -5.63
N GLY A 129 17.32 -5.74 -5.60
CA GLY A 129 17.43 -6.89 -4.69
C GLY A 129 16.10 -7.63 -4.53
N LEU A 130 16.19 -8.79 -3.91
CA LEU A 130 15.02 -9.52 -3.42
C LEU A 130 14.81 -9.09 -1.96
N PRO A 131 13.57 -8.84 -1.52
CA PRO A 131 13.26 -8.87 -0.11
C PRO A 131 13.58 -10.27 0.44
N GLU A 132 13.71 -10.39 1.75
CA GLU A 132 13.80 -11.71 2.36
C GLU A 132 12.65 -12.61 1.84
N LYS A 133 13.00 -13.88 1.61
CA LYS A 133 12.06 -14.89 1.14
C LYS A 133 10.85 -14.98 2.09
N ILE A 134 9.69 -14.56 1.61
CA ILE A 134 8.47 -14.58 2.40
C ILE A 134 7.43 -15.44 1.68
N SER A 135 7.33 -16.70 2.11
CA SER A 135 6.18 -17.53 1.84
C SER A 135 5.39 -17.66 3.12
N LEU A 136 4.17 -17.16 3.15
CA LEU A 136 3.31 -17.23 4.32
C LEU A 136 2.10 -18.12 4.04
N THR A 137 1.88 -19.04 4.97
CA THR A 137 0.65 -19.83 5.08
C THR A 137 -0.52 -18.96 5.55
N ASP A 138 -1.75 -19.49 5.47
CA ASP A 138 -2.94 -18.80 5.99
C ASP A 138 -2.81 -18.44 7.48
N GLU A 139 -2.30 -19.37 8.29
CA GLU A 139 -2.12 -19.14 9.73
C GLU A 139 -1.10 -18.02 9.99
N GLU A 140 0.03 -18.04 9.30
CA GLU A 140 1.06 -17.01 9.44
C GLU A 140 0.55 -15.65 8.99
N LEU A 141 -0.17 -15.57 7.85
CA LEU A 141 -0.78 -14.32 7.38
C LEU A 141 -1.79 -13.78 8.40
N LYS A 142 -2.66 -14.63 8.91
CA LYS A 142 -3.66 -14.24 9.92
C LYS A 142 -2.99 -13.76 11.21
N ASN A 143 -1.98 -14.46 11.68
CA ASN A 143 -1.23 -14.03 12.87
C ASN A 143 -0.56 -12.67 12.66
N GLU A 144 -0.01 -12.42 11.46
CA GLU A 144 0.56 -11.14 11.10
C GLU A 144 -0.45 -9.98 11.20
N PHE A 145 -1.68 -10.20 10.75
CA PHE A 145 -2.72 -9.17 10.72
C PHE A 145 -3.54 -9.09 12.01
N LEU A 146 -3.88 -10.22 12.64
CA LEU A 146 -4.64 -10.24 13.89
C LEU A 146 -3.82 -9.74 15.08
N ASN A 147 -2.51 -9.94 15.05
CA ASN A 147 -1.56 -9.42 16.04
C ASN A 147 -0.85 -8.18 15.53
N TYR A 148 -1.48 -7.44 14.60
CA TYR A 148 -0.89 -6.25 14.01
C TYR A 148 -0.46 -5.27 15.10
N SER A 149 0.84 -5.08 15.23
CA SER A 149 1.46 -4.16 16.18
C SER A 149 2.22 -3.11 15.40
N TYR A 150 1.98 -1.84 15.73
CA TYR A 150 2.68 -0.69 15.14
C TYR A 150 4.22 -0.76 15.25
N THR A 151 4.71 -1.55 16.21
CA THR A 151 6.16 -1.74 16.44
C THR A 151 6.84 -2.59 15.37
N ARG A 152 6.09 -3.08 14.39
CA ARG A 152 6.67 -3.85 13.30
C ARG A 152 7.65 -3.00 12.49
N VAL A 153 8.85 -3.50 12.37
CA VAL A 153 9.97 -2.85 11.67
C VAL A 153 9.55 -2.47 10.25
N ARG A 154 9.67 -1.20 9.93
CA ARG A 154 9.49 -0.67 8.58
C ARG A 154 10.30 -1.50 7.57
N GLY A 155 9.68 -2.05 6.56
CA GLY A 155 10.37 -2.57 5.39
C GLY A 155 10.16 -4.03 5.02
N THR A 156 9.44 -4.80 5.82
CA THR A 156 9.14 -6.20 5.49
C THR A 156 7.65 -6.48 5.69
N SER A 157 6.80 -5.89 4.84
CA SER A 157 5.43 -6.39 4.78
C SER A 157 5.43 -7.65 3.91
N PRO A 158 4.97 -8.79 4.42
CA PRO A 158 4.80 -10.00 3.62
C PRO A 158 3.66 -9.85 2.61
N THR A 159 2.96 -8.73 2.69
CA THR A 159 1.81 -8.41 1.86
C THR A 159 2.02 -7.04 1.24
N ASN A 160 2.05 -7.02 -0.09
CA ASN A 160 2.09 -5.80 -0.86
C ASN A 160 0.83 -5.75 -1.72
N CYS A 161 -0.02 -4.76 -1.52
CA CYS A 161 -1.30 -4.65 -2.21
C CYS A 161 -1.20 -4.85 -3.73
N PRO A 162 -0.24 -4.25 -4.45
CA PRO A 162 -0.15 -4.48 -5.89
C PRO A 162 0.19 -5.91 -6.29
N THR A 163 0.62 -6.77 -5.36
CA THR A 163 0.83 -8.20 -5.65
C THR A 163 -0.42 -9.04 -5.39
N MET A 164 -1.45 -8.49 -4.75
CA MET A 164 -2.62 -9.27 -4.38
C MET A 164 -3.51 -9.61 -5.57
N MET A 165 -4.14 -10.78 -5.47
CA MET A 165 -5.31 -11.19 -6.20
C MET A 165 -6.36 -11.66 -5.20
N ILE A 166 -7.62 -11.25 -5.39
CA ILE A 166 -8.72 -11.66 -4.52
C ILE A 166 -9.79 -12.40 -5.29
N SER A 167 -10.54 -13.27 -4.62
CA SER A 167 -11.71 -13.89 -5.22
C SER A 167 -12.89 -12.92 -5.28
N LYS A 168 -13.80 -13.11 -6.22
CA LYS A 168 -15.05 -12.35 -6.30
C LYS A 168 -15.87 -12.49 -5.01
N ALA A 169 -15.91 -13.68 -4.43
CA ALA A 169 -16.57 -13.93 -3.15
C ALA A 169 -15.97 -13.08 -2.01
N ALA A 170 -14.66 -12.89 -1.98
CA ALA A 170 -14.03 -11.99 -1.01
C ALA A 170 -14.41 -10.53 -1.24
N LEU A 171 -14.46 -10.07 -2.49
CA LEU A 171 -14.92 -8.72 -2.84
C LEU A 171 -16.38 -8.51 -2.42
N GLU A 172 -17.28 -9.41 -2.78
CA GLU A 172 -18.71 -9.31 -2.47
C GLU A 172 -18.98 -9.31 -0.95
N ASN A 173 -18.17 -10.05 -0.20
CA ASN A 173 -18.34 -10.17 1.25
C ASN A 173 -17.73 -9.00 2.04
N THR A 174 -16.64 -8.39 1.53
CA THR A 174 -15.91 -7.34 2.27
C THR A 174 -16.06 -5.96 1.66
N GLY A 175 -16.61 -5.83 0.45
CA GLY A 175 -16.57 -4.60 -0.35
C GLY A 175 -15.13 -4.28 -0.77
N GLY A 176 -14.94 -3.07 -1.27
CA GLY A 176 -13.62 -2.54 -1.63
C GLY A 176 -12.87 -1.90 -0.44
N TYR A 177 -12.08 -0.91 -0.75
CA TYR A 177 -11.45 -0.07 0.26
C TYR A 177 -12.49 0.67 1.10
N HIS A 178 -12.25 0.79 2.41
CA HIS A 178 -13.17 1.56 3.25
C HIS A 178 -13.03 3.07 2.97
N PRO A 179 -14.13 3.81 2.70
CA PRO A 179 -14.08 5.22 2.28
C PRO A 179 -13.36 6.15 3.26
N TYR A 180 -13.38 5.83 4.54
CA TYR A 180 -12.65 6.59 5.58
C TYR A 180 -11.16 6.75 5.25
N PHE A 181 -10.56 5.76 4.56
CA PHE A 181 -9.14 5.80 4.22
C PHE A 181 -8.83 6.58 2.92
N ALA A 182 -9.82 7.21 2.28
CA ALA A 182 -9.56 8.05 1.11
C ALA A 182 -8.57 9.19 1.44
N GLY A 183 -7.42 9.18 0.75
CA GLY A 183 -6.33 10.13 0.99
C GLY A 183 -5.54 9.92 2.29
N ARG A 184 -5.75 8.79 2.97
CA ARG A 184 -4.95 8.28 4.09
C ARG A 184 -4.09 7.11 3.64
N VAL A 185 -3.19 6.64 4.51
CA VAL A 185 -2.42 5.40 4.29
C VAL A 185 -3.05 4.24 5.04
N ALA A 186 -2.63 3.03 4.71
CA ALA A 186 -3.11 1.76 5.26
C ALA A 186 -4.52 1.35 4.79
N GLU A 187 -5.02 1.95 3.71
CA GLU A 187 -6.28 1.57 3.07
C GLU A 187 -6.28 0.11 2.61
N ASP A 188 -5.16 -0.33 2.05
CA ASP A 188 -4.93 -1.69 1.58
C ASP A 188 -4.84 -2.69 2.73
N ILE A 189 -4.06 -2.37 3.75
CA ILE A 189 -3.87 -3.23 4.93
C ILE A 189 -5.20 -3.45 5.66
N GLN A 190 -6.03 -2.39 5.78
CA GLN A 190 -7.35 -2.50 6.40
C GLN A 190 -8.28 -3.42 5.59
N TRP A 191 -8.24 -3.36 4.26
CA TRP A 191 -9.06 -4.24 3.44
C TRP A 191 -8.55 -5.70 3.46
N ILE A 192 -7.25 -5.91 3.36
CA ILE A 192 -6.60 -7.22 3.52
C ILE A 192 -6.99 -7.85 4.86
N TYR A 193 -6.96 -7.07 5.95
CA TYR A 193 -7.41 -7.53 7.27
C TYR A 193 -8.86 -8.03 7.24
N ARG A 194 -9.80 -7.28 6.62
CA ARG A 194 -11.21 -7.70 6.51
C ARG A 194 -11.39 -8.99 5.72
N ILE A 195 -10.58 -9.18 4.67
CA ILE A 195 -10.60 -10.42 3.89
C ILE A 195 -10.10 -11.59 4.74
N LEU A 196 -8.93 -11.46 5.37
CA LEU A 196 -8.31 -12.52 6.16
C LEU A 196 -9.13 -12.93 7.41
N LYS A 197 -10.00 -12.08 7.91
CA LYS A 197 -10.97 -12.45 8.96
C LYS A 197 -11.97 -13.53 8.51
N ARG A 198 -12.23 -13.64 7.21
CA ARG A 198 -13.35 -14.42 6.67
C ARG A 198 -12.91 -15.50 5.70
N PHE A 199 -11.77 -15.32 5.08
CA PHE A 199 -11.24 -16.19 4.05
C PHE A 199 -9.82 -16.63 4.38
N LYS A 200 -9.35 -17.67 3.69
CA LYS A 200 -7.94 -18.04 3.71
C LYS A 200 -7.11 -17.11 2.82
N GLY A 201 -5.84 -16.96 3.17
CA GLY A 201 -4.86 -16.21 2.40
C GLY A 201 -3.54 -16.95 2.29
N ILE A 202 -2.81 -16.73 1.19
CA ILE A 202 -1.45 -17.25 1.02
C ILE A 202 -0.55 -16.27 0.29
N THR A 203 0.75 -16.45 0.46
CA THR A 203 1.78 -15.80 -0.36
C THR A 203 2.56 -16.83 -1.15
N ILE A 204 2.62 -16.71 -2.47
CA ILE A 204 3.47 -17.53 -3.35
C ILE A 204 4.91 -17.10 -3.21
N ASP A 205 5.80 -18.05 -2.91
CA ASP A 205 7.24 -17.79 -2.78
C ASP A 205 7.94 -17.70 -4.15
N LYS A 206 7.40 -16.89 -5.04
CA LYS A 206 8.03 -16.55 -6.31
C LYS A 206 7.98 -15.04 -6.49
N PRO A 207 9.10 -14.38 -6.84
CA PRO A 207 9.13 -12.95 -7.06
C PRO A 207 8.53 -12.62 -8.44
N LEU A 208 7.21 -12.61 -8.51
CA LEU A 208 6.44 -12.41 -9.75
C LEU A 208 6.03 -10.95 -9.99
N TYR A 209 6.48 -10.06 -9.12
CA TYR A 209 6.19 -8.64 -9.20
C TYR A 209 7.48 -7.82 -9.06
N ASN A 210 7.62 -6.75 -9.84
CA ASN A 210 8.77 -5.85 -9.81
C ASN A 210 8.32 -4.50 -9.26
N TYR A 211 8.75 -4.20 -8.05
CA TYR A 211 8.38 -3.01 -7.30
C TYR A 211 9.37 -1.88 -7.55
N SER A 212 8.89 -0.77 -8.09
CA SER A 212 9.70 0.39 -8.47
C SER A 212 9.88 1.33 -7.27
N LEU A 213 11.10 1.43 -6.74
CA LEU A 213 11.45 2.47 -5.78
C LEU A 213 11.99 3.67 -6.55
N ARG A 214 11.19 4.71 -6.72
CA ARG A 214 11.56 5.92 -7.42
C ARG A 214 11.38 7.15 -6.54
N GLU A 215 12.19 8.17 -6.77
CA GLU A 215 12.04 9.45 -6.11
C GLU A 215 10.64 10.02 -6.37
N GLY A 216 9.99 10.54 -5.33
CA GLY A 216 8.62 11.05 -5.40
C GLY A 216 7.51 9.97 -5.33
N SER A 217 7.83 8.66 -5.33
CA SER A 217 6.83 7.65 -5.01
C SER A 217 6.47 7.69 -3.52
N PHE A 218 5.24 7.29 -3.19
CA PHE A 218 4.77 7.29 -1.81
C PHE A 218 5.69 6.45 -0.90
N SER A 219 6.10 5.28 -1.36
CA SER A 219 6.98 4.37 -0.60
C SER A 219 8.41 4.91 -0.44
N TYR A 220 8.92 5.66 -1.44
CA TYR A 220 10.20 6.35 -1.35
C TYR A 220 10.16 7.47 -0.32
N ILE A 221 9.12 8.30 -0.36
CA ILE A 221 8.86 9.34 0.64
C ILE A 221 8.79 8.71 2.04
N GLN A 222 8.09 7.57 2.17
CA GLN A 222 7.99 6.83 3.42
C GLN A 222 9.34 6.35 3.97
N SER A 223 10.21 5.85 3.11
CA SER A 223 11.53 5.35 3.50
C SER A 223 12.51 6.44 3.93
N ASN A 224 12.32 7.67 3.44
CA ASN A 224 13.23 8.80 3.66
C ASN A 224 12.79 9.77 4.79
N GLY A 225 11.73 9.46 5.53
CA GLY A 225 11.38 10.18 6.76
C GLY A 225 10.45 11.39 6.60
N ASP A 226 9.99 11.71 5.40
CA ASP A 226 9.11 12.88 5.13
C ASP A 226 7.63 12.66 5.47
N ASN A 227 7.32 11.70 6.33
CA ASN A 227 5.96 11.17 6.51
C ASN A 227 5.25 11.56 7.81
N ALA A 228 5.60 12.66 8.43
CA ALA A 228 4.90 13.12 9.63
C ALA A 228 3.37 13.19 9.43
N LYS A 229 2.92 13.58 8.23
CA LYS A 229 1.50 13.67 7.87
C LYS A 229 0.73 12.35 7.98
N TYR A 230 1.39 11.23 7.77
CA TYR A 230 0.74 9.91 7.77
C TYR A 230 1.17 9.03 8.96
N ALA A 231 2.02 9.55 9.83
CA ALA A 231 2.61 8.79 10.94
C ALA A 231 1.54 8.19 11.87
N TYR A 232 0.38 8.84 12.00
CA TYR A 232 -0.73 8.39 12.83
C TYR A 232 -1.52 7.21 12.23
N SER A 233 -1.43 6.97 10.92
CA SER A 233 -2.28 5.98 10.23
C SER A 233 -2.02 4.55 10.72
N TRP A 234 -0.77 4.22 11.02
CA TRP A 234 -0.40 2.90 11.52
C TRP A 234 -0.87 2.65 12.96
N PRO A 235 -0.64 3.56 13.94
CA PRO A 235 -1.23 3.46 15.26
C PRO A 235 -2.74 3.35 15.22
N LEU A 236 -3.40 4.15 14.39
CA LEU A 236 -4.85 4.11 14.23
C LEU A 236 -5.34 2.75 13.73
N LEU A 237 -4.72 2.22 12.66
CA LEU A 237 -5.08 0.89 12.14
C LEU A 237 -4.89 -0.19 13.19
N SER A 238 -3.79 -0.14 13.96
CA SER A 238 -3.53 -1.06 15.06
C SER A 238 -4.65 -1.02 16.12
N LYS A 239 -5.10 0.17 16.49
CA LYS A 239 -6.21 0.36 17.45
C LYS A 239 -7.53 -0.17 16.89
N ILE A 240 -7.83 0.09 15.61
CA ILE A 240 -9.03 -0.43 14.94
C ILE A 240 -9.04 -1.96 14.97
N ILE A 241 -7.91 -2.58 14.59
CA ILE A 241 -7.79 -4.05 14.59
C ILE A 241 -7.92 -4.60 16.02
N TYR A 242 -7.26 -3.97 16.99
CA TYR A 242 -7.32 -4.38 18.39
C TYR A 242 -8.78 -4.38 18.92
N LYS A 243 -9.53 -3.31 18.70
CA LYS A 243 -10.94 -3.18 19.09
C LYS A 243 -11.80 -4.27 18.45
N ASP A 244 -11.61 -4.53 17.17
CA ASP A 244 -12.36 -5.55 16.45
C ASP A 244 -12.00 -6.97 16.93
N VAL A 245 -10.73 -7.29 17.14
CA VAL A 245 -10.27 -8.64 17.53
C VAL A 245 -10.62 -8.95 18.99
N HIS A 246 -10.34 -8.03 19.91
CA HIS A 246 -10.41 -8.29 21.35
C HIS A 246 -11.73 -7.84 21.99
N GLU A 247 -12.29 -6.73 21.51
CA GLU A 247 -13.51 -6.14 22.09
C GLU A 247 -14.75 -6.41 21.23
N LYS A 248 -14.59 -6.98 20.03
CA LYS A 248 -15.67 -7.25 19.05
C LYS A 248 -16.42 -5.98 18.61
N ILE A 249 -15.72 -4.87 18.56
CA ILE A 249 -16.24 -3.57 18.14
C ILE A 249 -15.76 -3.27 16.71
N ASP A 250 -16.68 -3.17 15.75
CA ASP A 250 -16.39 -2.64 14.43
C ASP A 250 -16.30 -1.11 14.51
N VAL A 251 -15.10 -0.61 14.69
CA VAL A 251 -14.83 0.84 14.82
C VAL A 251 -15.24 1.62 13.57
N LEU A 252 -15.25 0.98 12.42
CA LEU A 252 -15.59 1.62 11.13
C LEU A 252 -17.09 1.62 10.84
N ALA A 253 -17.90 0.96 11.65
CA ALA A 253 -19.35 1.04 11.55
C ALA A 253 -19.83 2.47 11.82
N HIS A 254 -20.89 2.88 11.12
CA HIS A 254 -21.41 4.26 11.17
C HIS A 254 -21.76 4.71 12.60
N GLU A 255 -22.33 3.82 13.41
CA GLU A 255 -22.67 4.07 14.80
C GLU A 255 -21.48 4.33 15.71
N ASN A 256 -20.28 3.89 15.31
CA ASN A 256 -19.03 4.02 16.06
C ASN A 256 -18.17 5.22 15.63
N ILE A 257 -18.71 6.17 14.87
CA ILE A 257 -17.95 7.30 14.32
C ILE A 257 -17.27 8.16 15.40
N ASN A 258 -17.87 8.27 16.59
CA ASN A 258 -17.26 9.02 17.68
C ASN A 258 -16.04 8.28 18.25
N LEU A 259 -16.15 6.96 18.44
CA LEU A 259 -15.02 6.12 18.85
C LEU A 259 -13.88 6.20 17.82
N LEU A 260 -14.20 6.16 16.53
CA LEU A 260 -13.18 6.32 15.47
C LEU A 260 -12.44 7.65 15.59
N LYS A 261 -13.14 8.77 15.86
CA LYS A 261 -12.51 10.08 16.05
C LYS A 261 -11.63 10.14 17.29
N GLU A 262 -12.06 9.51 18.39
CA GLU A 262 -11.25 9.39 19.61
C GLU A 262 -9.96 8.63 19.35
N LEU A 263 -10.05 7.45 18.70
CA LEU A 263 -8.88 6.66 18.34
C LEU A 263 -7.94 7.38 17.34
N GLU A 264 -8.50 8.17 16.41
CA GLU A 264 -7.71 9.00 15.49
C GLU A 264 -6.93 10.06 16.26
N LEU A 265 -7.54 10.73 17.23
CA LEU A 265 -6.87 11.72 18.08
C LEU A 265 -5.75 11.08 18.90
N GLU A 266 -6.03 9.96 19.58
CA GLU A 266 -5.01 9.21 20.33
C GLU A 266 -3.82 8.79 19.42
N ALA A 267 -4.11 8.30 18.22
CA ALA A 267 -3.07 7.90 17.26
C ALA A 267 -2.21 9.10 16.80
N CYS A 268 -2.82 10.28 16.64
CA CYS A 268 -2.10 11.51 16.34
C CYS A 268 -1.19 11.94 17.49
N GLU A 269 -1.67 11.86 18.73
CA GLU A 269 -0.89 12.16 19.92
C GLU A 269 0.31 11.23 20.07
N GLU A 270 0.11 9.92 19.89
CA GLU A 270 1.20 8.94 19.90
C GLU A 270 2.26 9.23 18.85
N ALA A 271 1.84 9.52 17.62
CA ALA A 271 2.74 9.85 16.51
C ALA A 271 3.54 11.13 16.80
N LEU A 272 2.91 12.13 17.41
CA LEU A 272 3.58 13.37 17.83
C LEU A 272 4.63 13.11 18.91
N ILE A 273 4.28 12.31 19.93
CA ILE A 273 5.21 11.95 21.01
C ILE A 273 6.45 11.21 20.45
N GLU A 274 6.24 10.25 19.54
CA GLU A 274 7.36 9.53 18.92
C GLU A 274 8.23 10.47 18.06
N SER A 275 7.63 11.38 17.32
CA SER A 275 8.35 12.40 16.55
C SER A 275 9.21 13.29 17.45
N LEU A 276 8.66 13.74 18.59
CA LEU A 276 9.39 14.54 19.57
C LEU A 276 10.56 13.77 20.22
N LYS A 277 10.38 12.46 20.52
CA LYS A 277 11.46 11.61 21.00
C LYS A 277 12.60 11.51 19.97
N LEU A 278 12.26 11.34 18.70
CA LEU A 278 13.24 11.28 17.60
C LEU A 278 14.02 12.60 17.48
N VAL A 279 13.32 13.74 17.46
CA VAL A 279 13.94 15.07 17.42
C VAL A 279 14.90 15.26 18.60
N ASN A 280 14.49 14.89 19.82
CA ASN A 280 15.34 14.97 21.01
C ASN A 280 16.57 14.05 20.92
N LYS A 281 16.42 12.85 20.36
CA LYS A 281 17.54 11.95 20.10
C LYS A 281 18.53 12.54 19.08
N MET A 282 18.02 13.09 17.98
CA MET A 282 18.83 13.76 16.95
C MET A 282 19.58 14.97 17.54
N LYS A 283 18.89 15.81 18.33
CA LYS A 283 19.50 16.94 19.03
C LYS A 283 20.66 16.49 19.93
N LYS A 284 20.46 15.46 20.77
CA LYS A 284 21.51 14.90 21.63
C LYS A 284 22.69 14.34 20.82
N THR A 285 22.42 13.72 19.68
CA THR A 285 23.47 13.19 18.79
C THR A 285 24.25 14.34 18.14
N TYR A 286 23.55 15.37 17.66
CA TYR A 286 24.17 16.56 17.10
C TYR A 286 25.04 17.28 18.14
N GLU A 287 24.54 17.51 19.37
CA GLU A 287 25.28 18.12 20.45
C GLU A 287 26.56 17.37 20.86
N LYS A 288 26.58 16.04 20.63
CA LYS A 288 27.77 15.19 20.86
C LYS A 288 28.73 15.22 19.67
N SER A 289 28.33 15.72 18.52
CA SER A 289 29.17 15.75 17.32
C SER A 289 30.41 16.63 17.50
N ALA A 290 31.52 16.25 16.84
CA ALA A 290 32.75 17.04 16.88
C ALA A 290 32.54 18.44 16.32
N SER A 291 31.74 18.56 15.24
CA SER A 291 31.41 19.84 14.59
C SER A 291 30.68 20.79 15.52
N TYR A 292 29.66 20.29 16.26
CA TYR A 292 28.93 21.12 17.22
C TYR A 292 29.81 21.57 18.39
N ARG A 293 30.63 20.67 18.95
CA ARG A 293 31.56 20.99 20.04
C ARG A 293 32.60 22.01 19.60
N LEU A 294 33.16 21.83 18.40
CA LEU A 294 34.10 22.78 17.81
C LEU A 294 33.46 24.16 17.60
N GLY A 295 32.25 24.20 17.03
CA GLY A 295 31.49 25.44 16.82
C GLY A 295 31.20 26.15 18.15
N ARG A 296 30.76 25.42 19.19
CA ARG A 296 30.58 26.00 20.54
C ARG A 296 31.89 26.54 21.14
N PHE A 297 32.99 25.83 20.94
CA PHE A 297 34.30 26.27 21.42
C PHE A 297 34.72 27.55 20.72
N LEU A 298 34.61 27.62 19.40
CA LEU A 298 34.96 28.81 18.61
C LEU A 298 34.05 30.03 18.89
N LEU A 299 32.77 29.80 19.20
CA LEU A 299 31.83 30.88 19.49
C LEU A 299 31.75 31.23 20.98
N SER A 300 32.39 30.49 21.87
CA SER A 300 32.38 30.73 23.31
C SER A 300 32.94 32.10 23.69
N PRO A 301 34.01 32.67 23.07
CA PRO A 301 34.50 33.99 23.32
C PRO A 301 33.46 35.10 23.05
N TRP A 302 32.66 34.92 21.99
CA TRP A 302 31.62 35.90 21.60
C TRP A 302 30.46 35.99 22.61
N ARG A 303 30.15 34.93 23.35
CA ARG A 303 29.15 34.98 24.43
C ARG A 303 29.63 35.78 25.67
N LEU A 304 30.93 35.79 25.92
CA LEU A 304 31.51 36.59 27.02
C LEU A 304 31.47 38.10 26.75
N PHE A 305 31.40 38.50 25.47
CA PHE A 305 31.28 39.91 25.10
C PHE A 305 29.82 40.41 25.08
N LYS A 306 28.82 39.54 24.88
CA LYS A 306 27.39 39.90 24.88
C LYS A 306 26.80 40.15 26.28
N ASN A 307 27.44 39.66 27.34
CA ASN A 307 26.96 39.85 28.73
C ASN A 307 27.63 41.04 29.44
N LYS A 308 28.28 41.95 28.70
CA LYS A 308 28.91 43.14 29.27
C LYS A 308 28.34 44.47 28.77
N GLU A 309 27.17 44.46 28.15
CA GLU A 309 26.40 45.69 27.91
C GLU A 309 25.01 45.54 28.48
N PHE A 310 24.81 46.35 29.54
CA PHE A 310 23.63 46.68 30.36
C PHE A 310 23.42 45.84 31.61
#